data_114fd0367a1f933ba64d4a820f12fe2b
#
_entry.id   114fd0367a1f933ba64d4a820f12fe2b
#
_cell.length_a   1.000
_cell.length_b   1.000
_cell.length_c   1.000
_cell.angle_alpha   90.00
_cell.angle_beta   90.00
_cell.angle_gamma   90.00
#
_symmetry.space_group_name_H-M   'P 1'
#
loop_
_entity.id
_entity.type
_entity.pdbx_description
1 polymer ?
#
loop_
_entity_poly.entity_id
_entity_poly.type
_entity_poly.pdbx_seq_one_letter_code
_entity_poly.pdbx_strand_id
1 'polypeptide(L)'
;MAFRLRPLHEDTLQFAGLSNTQILILALEASQKLEWNIEELTLEGVRFDVPMSIKSHGEEITVSIQEGSDGEISVRSQSIAMQLVDYGKNRKNIQSLQKAMEEIKSTLSPEELEQKAKKLEDDFNRPLTEEEEAYLKEIEKKSSFISFFIPRKGFIATPILMDLNLLIFILMVAFGVGILEPSTLALLKWGADFGPLTLTGDWWRAITCNFIHIGAFHLLMNMYAFMYIGLWLEDLIGTRRMFISYLLTGVCSAAFSLYMHAETISAGASGAIFGLYGIFLAFLLFHHIPRAQRKALLISILLFVGYNLVYGMKAGIDNAAHIGGLLSGFLLGIIYVISYRFEKKDAQRTISIVGELGIFGIFLFSFLGLCQNIPSTYREIRKEWESGIVEAYLNGELEEENDNQPATNTPSKSSTLQMPPYTPVGNNDTWLSFYDATTNFSCQYPTNWHR
;
A
#
# COMPACT_ATOMS: atom_id res chain seq x y z
N MET A 1 -4.03 28.34 -19.17
CA MET A 1 -3.58 28.07 -17.78
C MET A 1 -3.34 26.57 -17.68
N ALA A 2 -2.09 26.13 -17.54
CA ALA A 2 -1.80 24.72 -17.32
C ALA A 2 -2.16 24.40 -15.86
N PHE A 3 -3.06 23.45 -15.66
CA PHE A 3 -3.34 22.88 -14.35
C PHE A 3 -2.10 22.14 -13.86
N ARG A 4 -1.34 22.74 -12.96
CA ARG A 4 -0.23 22.08 -12.27
C ARG A 4 -0.79 21.46 -10.98
N LEU A 5 -0.66 20.15 -10.86
CA LEU A 5 -1.06 19.39 -9.67
C LEU A 5 -0.24 19.71 -8.40
N ARG A 6 0.83 20.51 -8.54
CA ARG A 6 1.67 21.02 -7.45
C ARG A 6 1.90 22.52 -7.68
N PRO A 7 1.32 23.39 -6.86
CA PRO A 7 1.57 24.80 -6.92
C PRO A 7 3.06 25.11 -6.75
N LEU A 8 3.54 26.04 -7.58
CA LEU A 8 4.94 26.44 -7.69
C LEU A 8 4.97 27.97 -7.77
N HIS A 9 5.90 28.57 -7.06
CA HIS A 9 6.35 29.96 -7.27
C HIS A 9 7.85 29.98 -7.46
N GLU A 10 8.32 30.76 -8.41
CA GLU A 10 9.73 30.94 -8.72
C GLU A 10 10.00 32.44 -8.84
N ASP A 11 11.11 32.89 -8.28
CA ASP A 11 11.54 34.27 -8.29
C ASP A 11 13.05 34.34 -8.40
N THR A 12 13.57 35.46 -8.90
CA THR A 12 15.00 35.69 -8.99
C THR A 12 15.38 36.75 -7.96
N LEU A 13 16.37 36.42 -7.12
CA LEU A 13 16.91 37.35 -6.11
C LEU A 13 18.33 37.79 -6.50
N GLN A 14 18.67 39.02 -6.16
CA GLN A 14 19.99 39.59 -6.50
C GLN A 14 20.74 40.05 -5.25
N PHE A 15 21.95 39.51 -5.11
CA PHE A 15 22.89 39.83 -4.04
C PHE A 15 24.22 40.34 -4.62
N ALA A 16 24.18 41.49 -5.31
CA ALA A 16 25.32 42.06 -6.01
C ALA A 16 26.57 42.16 -5.15
N GLY A 17 27.72 41.81 -5.71
CA GLY A 17 29.04 41.90 -5.06
C GLY A 17 29.35 40.76 -4.08
N LEU A 18 28.53 39.71 -4.02
CA LEU A 18 28.80 38.50 -3.24
C LEU A 18 29.17 37.33 -4.16
N SER A 19 30.11 36.50 -3.70
CA SER A 19 30.42 35.24 -4.36
C SER A 19 29.26 34.21 -4.20
N ASN A 20 29.23 33.24 -5.08
CA ASN A 20 28.25 32.15 -5.04
C ASN A 20 28.20 31.46 -3.65
N THR A 21 29.36 31.17 -3.09
CA THR A 21 29.51 30.52 -1.80
C THR A 21 29.08 31.42 -0.65
N GLN A 22 29.32 32.73 -0.73
CA GLN A 22 28.81 33.70 0.23
C GLN A 22 27.28 33.74 0.23
N ILE A 23 26.64 33.67 -0.93
CA ILE A 23 25.18 33.63 -1.05
C ILE A 23 24.65 32.33 -0.48
N LEU A 24 25.29 31.17 -0.69
CA LEU A 24 24.94 29.92 -0.05
C LEU A 24 24.98 30.00 1.48
N ILE A 25 26.03 30.64 2.04
CA ILE A 25 26.12 30.88 3.48
C ILE A 25 24.92 31.71 3.98
N LEU A 26 24.55 32.78 3.27
CA LEU A 26 23.37 33.56 3.64
C LEU A 26 22.09 32.72 3.63
N ALA A 27 21.92 31.86 2.64
CA ALA A 27 20.77 30.96 2.52
C ALA A 27 20.74 29.90 3.66
N LEU A 28 21.89 29.34 4.02
CA LEU A 28 22.04 28.38 5.11
C LEU A 28 21.72 29.02 6.48
N GLU A 29 22.27 30.18 6.78
CA GLU A 29 22.00 30.91 8.01
C GLU A 29 20.51 31.36 8.08
N ALA A 30 19.95 31.76 6.93
CA ALA A 30 18.53 32.10 6.84
C ALA A 30 17.63 30.88 7.11
N SER A 31 17.99 29.71 6.61
CA SER A 31 17.24 28.49 6.86
C SER A 31 17.22 28.11 8.35
N GLN A 32 18.34 28.25 9.03
CA GLN A 32 18.43 28.03 10.49
C GLN A 32 17.52 29.00 11.27
N LYS A 33 17.54 30.29 10.89
CA LYS A 33 16.67 31.30 11.52
C LYS A 33 15.18 31.02 11.27
N LEU A 34 14.84 30.43 10.11
CA LEU A 34 13.47 30.10 9.72
C LEU A 34 13.05 28.69 10.20
N GLU A 35 13.93 27.98 10.90
CA GLU A 35 13.72 26.60 11.36
C GLU A 35 13.40 25.63 10.19
N TRP A 36 14.03 25.81 9.02
CA TRP A 36 13.93 24.95 7.86
C TRP A 36 15.03 23.88 7.86
N ASN A 37 14.70 22.68 7.44
CA ASN A 37 15.66 21.60 7.34
C ASN A 37 16.39 21.63 6.00
N ILE A 38 17.70 21.39 6.02
CA ILE A 38 18.52 21.25 4.81
C ILE A 38 18.37 19.82 4.34
N GLU A 39 17.89 19.61 3.09
CA GLU A 39 17.79 18.28 2.45
C GLU A 39 19.02 17.98 1.60
N GLU A 40 19.47 18.97 0.84
CA GLU A 40 20.59 18.82 -0.08
C GLU A 40 21.38 20.12 -0.13
N LEU A 41 22.71 20.01 -0.12
CA LEU A 41 23.62 21.15 -0.26
C LEU A 41 24.71 20.79 -1.25
N THR A 42 24.89 21.65 -2.26
CA THR A 42 25.95 21.59 -3.26
C THR A 42 26.56 22.97 -3.44
N LEU A 43 27.68 23.10 -4.14
CA LEU A 43 28.24 24.41 -4.47
C LEU A 43 27.38 25.17 -5.50
N GLU A 44 26.48 24.50 -6.19
CA GLU A 44 25.56 25.06 -7.18
C GLU A 44 24.22 25.49 -6.59
N GLY A 45 23.91 25.07 -5.33
CA GLY A 45 22.65 25.42 -4.70
C GLY A 45 22.35 24.65 -3.42
N VAL A 46 21.21 24.97 -2.84
CA VAL A 46 20.72 24.31 -1.62
C VAL A 46 19.22 24.07 -1.69
N ARG A 47 18.78 22.92 -1.15
CA ARG A 47 17.37 22.55 -1.04
C ARG A 47 16.97 22.47 0.42
N PHE A 48 15.85 23.09 0.74
CA PHE A 48 15.27 23.14 2.07
C PHE A 48 13.89 22.53 2.11
N ASP A 49 13.61 21.80 3.17
CA ASP A 49 12.25 21.42 3.56
C ASP A 49 11.66 22.45 4.52
N VAL A 50 10.51 23.00 4.12
CA VAL A 50 9.72 23.88 4.98
C VAL A 50 8.71 23.05 5.75
N PRO A 51 8.70 23.11 7.10
CA PRO A 51 7.79 22.34 7.91
C PRO A 51 6.32 22.56 7.58
N MET A 52 5.54 21.49 7.66
CA MET A 52 4.09 21.52 7.42
C MET A 52 3.37 22.53 8.30
N SER A 53 2.35 23.14 7.75
CA SER A 53 1.46 24.08 8.47
C SER A 53 0.00 23.63 8.36
N ILE A 54 -0.89 24.32 9.09
CA ILE A 54 -2.35 24.07 9.02
C ILE A 54 -2.89 24.22 7.59
N LYS A 55 -2.20 24.98 6.72
CA LYS A 55 -2.64 25.30 5.36
C LYS A 55 -1.80 24.65 4.26
N SER A 56 -0.78 23.85 4.59
CA SER A 56 0.09 23.21 3.59
C SER A 56 0.68 21.90 4.09
N HIS A 57 0.94 21.00 3.14
CA HIS A 57 1.54 19.69 3.39
C HIS A 57 3.08 19.71 3.40
N GLY A 58 3.68 20.88 3.54
CA GLY A 58 5.11 21.13 3.41
C GLY A 58 5.45 21.68 2.02
N GLU A 59 6.49 22.49 1.96
CA GLU A 59 7.05 23.01 0.72
C GLU A 59 8.53 22.69 0.64
N GLU A 60 8.98 22.40 -0.55
CA GLU A 60 10.39 22.31 -0.93
C GLU A 60 10.83 23.65 -1.50
N ILE A 61 11.95 24.19 -1.00
CA ILE A 61 12.56 25.41 -1.53
C ILE A 61 13.91 25.06 -2.09
N THR A 62 14.10 25.33 -3.36
CA THR A 62 15.36 25.17 -4.05
C THR A 62 15.96 26.54 -4.34
N VAL A 63 17.16 26.79 -3.88
CA VAL A 63 17.99 27.94 -4.23
C VAL A 63 19.03 27.43 -5.21
N SER A 64 19.02 27.92 -6.43
CA SER A 64 19.96 27.54 -7.48
C SER A 64 20.78 28.76 -7.91
N ILE A 65 22.07 28.56 -8.00
CA ILE A 65 23.03 29.60 -8.46
C ILE A 65 23.24 29.37 -9.94
N GLN A 66 23.11 30.43 -10.74
CA GLN A 66 23.38 30.36 -12.17
C GLN A 66 24.87 30.67 -12.44
N GLU A 67 25.54 29.79 -13.15
CA GLU A 67 26.93 30.04 -13.56
C GLU A 67 27.06 31.34 -14.41
N GLY A 68 27.98 32.22 -13.99
CA GLY A 68 28.24 33.48 -14.69
C GLY A 68 27.31 34.64 -14.34
N SER A 69 26.38 34.47 -13.38
CA SER A 69 25.56 35.56 -12.88
C SER A 69 26.24 36.26 -11.70
N ASP A 70 26.37 37.57 -11.78
CA ASP A 70 27.01 38.42 -10.74
C ASP A 70 26.03 38.57 -9.56
N GLY A 71 25.98 37.55 -8.69
CA GLY A 71 25.13 37.53 -7.48
C GLY A 71 23.64 37.28 -7.72
N GLU A 72 23.24 36.73 -8.86
CA GLU A 72 21.88 36.35 -9.18
C GLU A 72 21.59 34.88 -8.81
N ILE A 73 20.50 34.62 -8.09
CA ILE A 73 20.05 33.29 -7.72
C ILE A 73 18.61 33.09 -8.14
N SER A 74 18.27 31.90 -8.61
CA SER A 74 16.89 31.45 -8.77
C SER A 74 16.41 30.77 -7.50
N VAL A 75 15.27 31.21 -7.00
CA VAL A 75 14.62 30.61 -5.82
C VAL A 75 13.25 30.06 -6.22
N ARG A 76 13.08 28.78 -6.06
CA ARG A 76 11.86 28.06 -6.39
C ARG A 76 11.25 27.47 -5.12
N SER A 77 9.98 27.75 -4.86
CA SER A 77 9.20 27.11 -3.80
C SER A 77 8.06 26.29 -4.41
N GLN A 78 7.97 25.02 -4.06
CA GLN A 78 6.99 24.09 -4.60
C GLN A 78 6.37 23.26 -3.47
N SER A 79 5.05 23.03 -3.51
CA SER A 79 4.38 22.13 -2.55
C SER A 79 4.81 20.68 -2.76
N ILE A 80 5.18 19.98 -1.69
CA ILE A 80 5.63 18.57 -1.72
C ILE A 80 4.49 17.64 -2.13
N ALA A 81 3.26 17.88 -1.62
CA ALA A 81 2.10 17.07 -1.94
C ALA A 81 1.22 17.69 -3.04
N MET A 82 0.36 16.85 -3.65
CA MET A 82 -0.69 17.32 -4.56
C MET A 82 -1.63 18.27 -3.81
N GLN A 83 -1.62 19.54 -4.22
CA GLN A 83 -2.44 20.60 -3.62
C GLN A 83 -2.99 21.47 -4.75
N LEU A 84 -4.32 21.68 -4.78
CA LEU A 84 -4.94 22.46 -5.85
C LEU A 84 -4.76 23.97 -5.69
N VAL A 85 -4.54 24.45 -4.45
CA VAL A 85 -4.39 25.87 -4.12
C VAL A 85 -3.34 26.02 -3.02
N ASP A 86 -2.34 26.89 -3.24
CA ASP A 86 -1.26 27.14 -2.26
C ASP A 86 -1.53 28.32 -1.30
N TYR A 87 -2.63 29.00 -1.47
CA TYR A 87 -2.99 30.20 -0.70
C TYR A 87 -1.86 31.26 -0.65
N GLY A 88 -1.01 31.32 -1.66
CA GLY A 88 0.14 32.23 -1.74
C GLY A 88 1.30 31.85 -0.81
N LYS A 89 1.35 30.62 -0.30
CA LYS A 89 2.38 30.15 0.63
C LYS A 89 3.75 30.07 -0.04
N ASN A 90 3.84 29.52 -1.26
CA ASN A 90 5.08 29.43 -2.00
C ASN A 90 5.74 30.80 -2.19
N ARG A 91 4.96 31.81 -2.54
CA ARG A 91 5.43 33.19 -2.63
C ARG A 91 5.91 33.74 -1.29
N LYS A 92 5.16 33.49 -0.20
CA LYS A 92 5.56 33.92 1.15
C LYS A 92 6.85 33.27 1.62
N ASN A 93 7.06 32.02 1.30
CA ASN A 93 8.28 31.33 1.64
C ASN A 93 9.51 31.99 1.00
N ILE A 94 9.44 32.31 -0.30
CA ILE A 94 10.54 33.04 -0.99
C ILE A 94 10.76 34.41 -0.35
N GLN A 95 9.70 35.17 -0.06
CA GLN A 95 9.81 36.46 0.61
C GLN A 95 10.41 36.35 2.02
N SER A 96 10.07 35.30 2.76
CA SER A 96 10.63 35.05 4.09
C SER A 96 12.13 34.70 4.01
N LEU A 97 12.52 33.88 3.04
CA LEU A 97 13.93 33.57 2.78
C LEU A 97 14.71 34.82 2.40
N GLN A 98 14.24 35.59 1.43
CA GLN A 98 14.87 36.83 1.00
C GLN A 98 15.08 37.79 2.19
N LYS A 99 14.03 38.05 2.95
CA LYS A 99 14.12 38.92 4.13
C LYS A 99 15.13 38.40 5.16
N ALA A 100 15.14 37.12 5.43
CA ALA A 100 16.10 36.53 6.37
C ALA A 100 17.54 36.64 5.85
N MET A 101 17.77 36.41 4.56
CA MET A 101 19.09 36.56 3.93
C MET A 101 19.60 38.02 3.97
N GLU A 102 18.72 39.00 3.72
CA GLU A 102 19.04 40.43 3.80
C GLU A 102 19.39 40.85 5.24
N GLU A 103 18.62 40.39 6.23
CA GLU A 103 18.91 40.65 7.64
C GLU A 103 20.24 40.05 8.06
N ILE A 104 20.56 38.81 7.65
CA ILE A 104 21.84 38.15 7.95
C ILE A 104 22.98 38.88 7.27
N LYS A 105 22.83 39.29 5.99
CA LYS A 105 23.81 40.10 5.25
C LYS A 105 24.15 41.42 5.99
N SER A 106 23.17 42.01 6.65
CA SER A 106 23.39 43.24 7.43
C SER A 106 24.05 43.02 8.79
N THR A 107 24.02 41.78 9.31
CA THR A 107 24.50 41.42 10.64
C THR A 107 25.89 40.82 10.63
N LEU A 108 26.23 40.04 9.58
CA LEU A 108 27.57 39.43 9.42
C LEU A 108 28.57 40.46 8.87
N SER A 109 29.76 40.48 9.45
CA SER A 109 30.84 41.26 8.86
C SER A 109 31.29 40.61 7.53
N PRO A 110 31.86 41.42 6.57
CA PRO A 110 32.39 40.85 5.35
C PRO A 110 33.47 39.79 5.58
N GLU A 111 34.31 39.97 6.62
CA GLU A 111 35.35 39.02 7.01
C GLU A 111 34.78 37.69 7.52
N GLU A 112 33.73 37.73 8.35
CA GLU A 112 33.07 36.55 8.83
C GLU A 112 32.36 35.77 7.71
N LEU A 113 31.74 36.49 6.77
CA LEU A 113 31.08 35.89 5.61
C LEU A 113 32.09 35.19 4.70
N GLU A 114 33.26 35.85 4.45
CA GLU A 114 34.33 35.26 3.68
C GLU A 114 34.95 34.02 4.32
N GLN A 115 35.16 34.05 5.66
CA GLN A 115 35.71 32.92 6.40
C GLN A 115 34.73 31.69 6.35
N LYS A 116 33.43 31.93 6.49
CA LYS A 116 32.42 30.87 6.39
C LYS A 116 32.34 30.32 4.96
N ALA A 117 32.40 31.18 3.95
CA ALA A 117 32.39 30.78 2.55
C ALA A 117 33.59 29.90 2.20
N LYS A 118 34.81 30.34 2.60
CA LYS A 118 36.04 29.58 2.40
C LYS A 118 36.00 28.23 3.11
N LYS A 119 35.50 28.19 4.33
CA LYS A 119 35.32 26.92 5.09
C LYS A 119 34.39 25.96 4.36
N LEU A 120 33.28 26.46 3.80
CA LEU A 120 32.35 25.66 3.02
C LEU A 120 33.02 25.08 1.78
N GLU A 121 33.77 25.89 1.04
CA GLU A 121 34.55 25.46 -0.15
C GLU A 121 35.59 24.38 0.22
N ASP A 122 36.33 24.59 1.30
CA ASP A 122 37.33 23.64 1.79
C ASP A 122 36.66 22.30 2.20
N ASP A 123 35.49 22.35 2.86
CA ASP A 123 34.72 21.17 3.26
C ASP A 123 34.22 20.39 2.03
N PHE A 124 33.81 21.06 0.94
CA PHE A 124 33.39 20.40 -0.29
C PHE A 124 34.55 19.84 -1.12
N ASN A 125 35.70 20.51 -1.09
CA ASN A 125 36.87 20.14 -1.92
C ASN A 125 37.77 19.11 -1.19
N ARG A 126 37.55 18.82 0.09
CA ARG A 126 38.32 17.81 0.81
C ARG A 126 38.00 16.42 0.27
N PRO A 127 39.00 15.52 0.17
CA PRO A 127 38.73 14.13 -0.14
C PRO A 127 37.84 13.53 1.00
N LEU A 128 36.89 12.71 0.60
CA LEU A 128 36.07 11.95 1.55
C LEU A 128 36.94 11.01 2.34
N THR A 129 36.64 10.85 3.62
CA THR A 129 37.28 9.80 4.43
C THR A 129 36.75 8.43 4.02
N GLU A 130 37.51 7.37 4.30
CA GLU A 130 37.07 5.99 4.00
C GLU A 130 35.70 5.66 4.65
N GLU A 131 35.43 6.22 5.85
CA GLU A 131 34.14 6.05 6.54
C GLU A 131 33.00 6.78 5.80
N GLU A 132 33.25 8.00 5.30
CA GLU A 132 32.26 8.76 4.52
C GLU A 132 31.99 8.11 3.17
N GLU A 133 33.03 7.63 2.48
CA GLU A 133 32.83 6.86 1.25
C GLU A 133 32.05 5.57 1.48
N ALA A 134 32.35 4.84 2.53
CA ALA A 134 31.61 3.64 2.90
C ALA A 134 30.15 3.96 3.24
N TYR A 135 29.90 5.07 3.95
CA TYR A 135 28.55 5.54 4.25
C TYR A 135 27.75 5.94 3.00
N LEU A 136 28.39 6.68 2.08
CA LEU A 136 27.75 7.04 0.80
C LEU A 136 27.43 5.82 -0.06
N LYS A 137 28.36 4.86 -0.15
CA LYS A 137 28.12 3.59 -0.84
C LYS A 137 26.99 2.78 -0.18
N GLU A 138 26.88 2.84 1.14
CA GLU A 138 25.78 2.20 1.86
C GLU A 138 24.42 2.86 1.60
N ILE A 139 24.39 4.22 1.54
CA ILE A 139 23.18 4.99 1.17
C ILE A 139 22.78 4.67 -0.27
N GLU A 140 23.72 4.72 -1.21
CA GLU A 140 23.47 4.44 -2.62
C GLU A 140 22.93 3.00 -2.81
N LYS A 141 23.51 2.03 -2.10
CA LYS A 141 23.03 0.65 -2.08
C LYS A 141 21.63 0.54 -1.47
N LYS A 142 21.30 1.34 -0.45
CA LYS A 142 19.98 1.38 0.18
C LYS A 142 18.94 2.07 -0.71
N SER A 143 19.32 3.01 -1.55
CA SER A 143 18.44 3.75 -2.45
C SER A 143 18.10 3.01 -3.74
N SER A 144 18.84 1.93 -4.08
CA SER A 144 18.55 1.10 -5.24
C SER A 144 17.20 0.41 -5.12
N PHE A 145 16.38 0.42 -6.19
CA PHE A 145 15.10 -0.30 -6.25
C PHE A 145 15.24 -1.78 -5.87
N ILE A 146 16.36 -2.41 -6.24
CA ILE A 146 16.66 -3.81 -5.89
C ILE A 146 16.78 -4.00 -4.37
N SER A 147 17.17 -2.96 -3.62
CA SER A 147 17.32 -3.05 -2.17
C SER A 147 16.00 -3.33 -1.42
N PHE A 148 14.85 -3.09 -2.04
CA PHE A 148 13.53 -3.41 -1.48
C PHE A 148 13.24 -4.91 -1.45
N PHE A 149 13.95 -5.69 -2.26
CA PHE A 149 13.85 -7.16 -2.35
C PHE A 149 14.96 -7.88 -1.59
N ILE A 150 15.86 -7.14 -0.94
CA ILE A 150 16.99 -7.74 -0.22
C ILE A 150 16.75 -7.58 1.28
N PRO A 151 16.60 -8.68 2.04
CA PRO A 151 16.48 -8.62 3.50
C PRO A 151 17.71 -7.98 4.13
N ARG A 152 17.45 -7.03 5.05
CA ARG A 152 18.48 -6.32 5.80
C ARG A 152 18.03 -6.10 7.24
N LYS A 153 18.96 -5.81 8.13
CA LYS A 153 18.63 -5.56 9.54
C LYS A 153 17.55 -4.48 9.67
N GLY A 154 16.45 -4.79 10.35
CA GLY A 154 15.28 -3.93 10.52
C GLY A 154 14.28 -3.95 9.35
N PHE A 155 14.59 -4.64 8.24
CA PHE A 155 13.73 -4.76 7.05
C PHE A 155 13.91 -6.15 6.43
N ILE A 156 13.32 -7.17 7.05
CA ILE A 156 13.48 -8.59 6.70
C ILE A 156 12.16 -9.20 6.25
N ALA A 157 11.07 -8.94 6.99
CA ALA A 157 9.77 -9.56 6.72
C ALA A 157 9.16 -9.03 5.43
N THR A 158 9.23 -7.74 5.19
CA THR A 158 8.67 -7.10 4.00
C THR A 158 9.29 -7.65 2.72
N PRO A 159 10.64 -7.67 2.52
CA PRO A 159 11.24 -8.26 1.33
C PRO A 159 10.86 -9.74 1.17
N ILE A 160 10.98 -10.55 2.21
CA ILE A 160 10.68 -11.99 2.12
C ILE A 160 9.23 -12.24 1.71
N LEU A 161 8.27 -11.50 2.27
CA LEU A 161 6.87 -11.64 1.91
C LEU A 161 6.58 -11.12 0.50
N MET A 162 7.25 -10.05 0.06
CA MET A 162 7.17 -9.56 -1.31
C MET A 162 7.72 -10.60 -2.29
N ASP A 163 8.91 -11.12 -2.02
CA ASP A 163 9.56 -12.12 -2.87
C ASP A 163 8.75 -13.42 -2.94
N LEU A 164 8.09 -13.81 -1.83
CA LEU A 164 7.19 -14.96 -1.82
C LEU A 164 5.98 -14.75 -2.73
N ASN A 165 5.36 -13.55 -2.70
CA ASN A 165 4.26 -13.20 -3.60
C ASN A 165 4.71 -13.22 -5.07
N LEU A 166 5.86 -12.63 -5.37
CA LEU A 166 6.46 -12.65 -6.71
C LEU A 166 6.79 -14.08 -7.17
N LEU A 167 7.40 -14.88 -6.31
CA LEU A 167 7.74 -16.27 -6.62
C LEU A 167 6.50 -17.09 -6.94
N ILE A 168 5.45 -17.01 -6.11
CA ILE A 168 4.20 -17.73 -6.35
C ILE A 168 3.58 -17.30 -7.68
N PHE A 169 3.56 -16.00 -7.98
CA PHE A 169 3.03 -15.52 -9.26
C PHE A 169 3.86 -16.01 -10.46
N ILE A 170 5.19 -15.99 -10.36
CA ILE A 170 6.08 -16.54 -11.39
C ILE A 170 5.79 -18.04 -11.60
N LEU A 171 5.62 -18.80 -10.52
CA LEU A 171 5.25 -20.21 -10.61
C LEU A 171 3.88 -20.40 -11.26
N MET A 172 2.87 -19.61 -10.88
CA MET A 172 1.55 -19.63 -11.54
C MET A 172 1.69 -19.47 -13.06
N VAL A 173 2.44 -18.47 -13.51
CA VAL A 173 2.68 -18.21 -14.94
C VAL A 173 3.46 -19.35 -15.60
N ALA A 174 4.50 -19.87 -14.95
CA ALA A 174 5.31 -20.98 -15.46
C ALA A 174 4.49 -22.26 -15.63
N PHE A 175 3.46 -22.46 -14.83
CA PHE A 175 2.49 -23.56 -14.94
C PHE A 175 1.25 -23.23 -15.80
N GLY A 176 1.33 -22.19 -16.63
CA GLY A 176 0.33 -21.91 -17.67
C GLY A 176 -0.83 -20.99 -17.24
N VAL A 177 -0.73 -20.37 -16.07
CA VAL A 177 -1.74 -19.37 -15.66
C VAL A 177 -1.53 -18.07 -16.45
N GLY A 178 -2.63 -17.49 -16.96
CA GLY A 178 -2.57 -16.24 -17.73
C GLY A 178 -1.93 -15.08 -16.93
N ILE A 179 -1.03 -14.34 -17.58
CA ILE A 179 -0.27 -13.25 -16.93
C ILE A 179 -1.18 -12.06 -16.57
N LEU A 180 -2.08 -11.66 -17.47
CA LEU A 180 -2.92 -10.48 -17.28
C LEU A 180 -4.28 -10.83 -16.69
N GLU A 181 -4.90 -11.90 -17.18
CA GLU A 181 -6.24 -12.33 -16.83
C GLU A 181 -6.24 -13.86 -16.59
N PRO A 182 -5.87 -14.30 -15.38
CA PRO A 182 -5.98 -15.71 -14.98
C PRO A 182 -7.44 -16.18 -15.04
N SER A 183 -7.67 -17.40 -15.52
CA SER A 183 -9.00 -17.98 -15.46
C SER A 183 -9.40 -18.30 -14.01
N THR A 184 -10.69 -18.23 -13.73
CA THR A 184 -11.30 -18.60 -12.44
C THR A 184 -10.84 -19.99 -11.96
N LEU A 185 -10.84 -20.97 -12.86
CA LEU A 185 -10.39 -22.32 -12.58
C LEU A 185 -8.92 -22.37 -12.14
N ALA A 186 -8.05 -21.63 -12.83
CA ALA A 186 -6.65 -21.55 -12.47
C ALA A 186 -6.46 -20.97 -11.07
N LEU A 187 -7.17 -19.87 -10.74
CA LEU A 187 -7.11 -19.28 -9.40
C LEU A 187 -7.57 -20.26 -8.31
N LEU A 188 -8.66 -20.99 -8.55
CA LEU A 188 -9.16 -22.01 -7.61
C LEU A 188 -8.18 -23.18 -7.44
N LYS A 189 -7.57 -23.66 -8.53
CA LYS A 189 -6.54 -24.71 -8.48
C LYS A 189 -5.30 -24.29 -7.70
N TRP A 190 -4.92 -23.03 -7.77
CA TRP A 190 -3.79 -22.48 -7.01
C TRP A 190 -4.13 -22.14 -5.57
N GLY A 191 -5.41 -22.19 -5.16
CA GLY A 191 -5.83 -22.04 -3.78
C GLY A 191 -6.40 -20.65 -3.43
N ALA A 192 -7.06 -20.01 -4.40
CA ALA A 192 -7.89 -18.84 -4.13
C ALA A 192 -9.02 -19.22 -3.15
N ASP A 193 -9.42 -18.28 -2.31
CA ASP A 193 -10.50 -18.48 -1.34
C ASP A 193 -11.85 -18.48 -2.06
N PHE A 194 -12.68 -19.49 -1.71
CA PHE A 194 -14.02 -19.68 -2.23
C PHE A 194 -14.82 -20.50 -1.24
N GLY A 195 -15.88 -19.94 -0.68
CA GLY A 195 -16.62 -20.53 0.44
C GLY A 195 -17.03 -21.99 0.25
N PRO A 196 -17.59 -22.37 -0.92
CA PRO A 196 -17.94 -23.78 -1.17
C PRO A 196 -16.77 -24.76 -1.02
N LEU A 197 -15.54 -24.35 -1.25
CA LEU A 197 -14.34 -25.18 -1.08
C LEU A 197 -13.71 -24.98 0.31
N THR A 198 -13.53 -23.72 0.71
CA THR A 198 -12.83 -23.36 1.95
C THR A 198 -13.59 -23.88 3.19
N LEU A 199 -14.90 -23.67 3.24
CA LEU A 199 -15.72 -24.05 4.39
C LEU A 199 -16.05 -25.56 4.41
N THR A 200 -15.90 -26.27 3.31
CA THR A 200 -16.18 -27.71 3.21
C THR A 200 -14.96 -28.59 3.35
N GLY A 201 -13.76 -28.03 3.62
CA GLY A 201 -12.55 -28.82 3.91
C GLY A 201 -11.24 -28.18 3.54
N ASP A 202 -11.19 -27.30 2.54
CA ASP A 202 -9.95 -26.66 2.07
C ASP A 202 -9.63 -25.38 2.90
N TRP A 203 -9.72 -25.46 4.23
CA TRP A 203 -9.50 -24.33 5.15
C TRP A 203 -8.16 -23.58 4.91
N TRP A 204 -7.18 -24.25 4.32
CA TRP A 204 -5.87 -23.67 3.97
C TRP A 204 -5.97 -22.56 2.91
N ARG A 205 -7.08 -22.50 2.15
CA ARG A 205 -7.35 -21.45 1.17
C ARG A 205 -7.44 -20.06 1.81
N ALA A 206 -7.90 -19.97 3.06
CA ALA A 206 -7.88 -18.73 3.82
C ALA A 206 -6.45 -18.16 4.05
N ILE A 207 -5.42 -19.01 3.91
CA ILE A 207 -4.02 -18.59 3.98
C ILE A 207 -3.47 -18.35 2.58
N THR A 208 -3.64 -19.32 1.66
CA THR A 208 -3.00 -19.27 0.34
C THR A 208 -3.54 -18.16 -0.55
N CYS A 209 -4.81 -17.80 -0.41
CA CYS A 209 -5.41 -16.69 -1.16
C CYS A 209 -4.63 -15.37 -1.03
N ASN A 210 -3.95 -15.15 0.10
CA ASN A 210 -3.15 -13.96 0.35
C ASN A 210 -1.84 -13.87 -0.47
N PHE A 211 -1.51 -14.92 -1.23
CA PHE A 211 -0.32 -14.99 -2.07
C PHE A 211 -0.64 -15.16 -3.55
N ILE A 212 -1.89 -15.41 -3.91
CA ILE A 212 -2.35 -15.61 -5.28
C ILE A 212 -2.84 -14.29 -5.84
N HIS A 213 -2.50 -13.96 -7.10
CA HIS A 213 -2.86 -12.69 -7.70
C HIS A 213 -3.63 -12.84 -9.02
N ILE A 214 -4.64 -12.00 -9.18
CA ILE A 214 -5.50 -11.91 -10.35
C ILE A 214 -4.81 -11.03 -11.41
N GLY A 215 -3.68 -11.56 -11.95
CA GLY A 215 -2.90 -10.90 -12.97
C GLY A 215 -1.79 -9.98 -12.49
N ALA A 216 -0.88 -9.65 -13.41
CA ALA A 216 0.35 -8.91 -13.14
C ALA A 216 0.09 -7.49 -12.63
N PHE A 217 -0.94 -6.81 -13.13
CA PHE A 217 -1.27 -5.46 -12.67
C PHE A 217 -1.72 -5.46 -11.20
N HIS A 218 -2.54 -6.45 -10.81
CA HIS A 218 -2.98 -6.61 -9.43
C HIS A 218 -1.80 -6.89 -8.49
N LEU A 219 -0.89 -7.80 -8.91
CA LEU A 219 0.36 -8.05 -8.17
C LEU A 219 1.19 -6.78 -8.00
N LEU A 220 1.42 -6.02 -9.10
CA LEU A 220 2.21 -4.80 -9.07
C LEU A 220 1.66 -3.77 -8.08
N MET A 221 0.34 -3.54 -8.10
CA MET A 221 -0.32 -2.61 -7.19
C MET A 221 -0.22 -3.06 -5.73
N ASN A 222 -0.38 -4.36 -5.47
CA ASN A 222 -0.19 -4.93 -4.13
C ASN A 222 1.25 -4.78 -3.65
N MET A 223 2.24 -5.09 -4.47
CA MET A 223 3.66 -4.97 -4.08
C MET A 223 4.05 -3.52 -3.84
N TYR A 224 3.56 -2.58 -4.65
CA TYR A 224 3.75 -1.15 -4.41
C TYR A 224 3.17 -0.70 -3.06
N ALA A 225 1.91 -1.05 -2.77
CA ALA A 225 1.27 -0.72 -1.52
C ALA A 225 1.96 -1.38 -0.32
N PHE A 226 2.40 -2.64 -0.48
CA PHE A 226 3.11 -3.39 0.56
C PHE A 226 4.50 -2.81 0.84
N MET A 227 5.27 -2.48 -0.20
CA MET A 227 6.56 -1.81 -0.07
C MET A 227 6.41 -0.50 0.72
N TYR A 228 5.43 0.33 0.33
CA TYR A 228 5.20 1.62 0.97
C TYR A 228 4.90 1.48 2.46
N ILE A 229 3.97 0.63 2.85
CA ILE A 229 3.63 0.45 4.27
C ILE A 229 4.72 -0.30 5.02
N GLY A 230 5.39 -1.25 4.37
CA GLY A 230 6.45 -2.06 4.95
C GLY A 230 7.66 -1.25 5.41
N LEU A 231 8.05 -0.24 4.64
CA LEU A 231 9.14 0.69 4.98
C LEU A 231 8.91 1.42 6.32
N TRP A 232 7.68 1.76 6.62
CA TRP A 232 7.33 2.47 7.85
C TRP A 232 7.03 1.53 9.00
N LEU A 233 6.31 0.45 8.70
CA LEU A 233 5.73 -0.37 9.74
C LEU A 233 6.73 -1.38 10.31
N GLU A 234 7.56 -2.02 9.47
CA GLU A 234 8.48 -3.05 9.96
C GLU A 234 9.53 -2.49 10.91
N ASP A 235 10.05 -1.27 10.63
CA ASP A 235 10.95 -0.57 11.56
C ASP A 235 10.25 -0.26 12.89
N LEU A 236 8.97 0.09 12.84
CA LEU A 236 8.17 0.46 14.01
C LEU A 236 7.83 -0.74 14.91
N ILE A 237 7.40 -1.87 14.32
CA ILE A 237 6.90 -3.03 15.09
C ILE A 237 7.87 -4.19 15.16
N GLY A 238 8.89 -4.18 14.33
CA GLY A 238 9.92 -5.23 14.22
C GLY A 238 9.48 -6.43 13.39
N THR A 239 10.49 -7.15 12.86
CA THR A 239 10.32 -8.24 11.89
C THR A 239 9.34 -9.33 12.32
N ARG A 240 9.41 -9.82 13.58
CA ARG A 240 8.51 -10.89 14.07
C ARG A 240 7.04 -10.46 13.98
N ARG A 241 6.74 -9.26 14.51
CA ARG A 241 5.36 -8.75 14.50
C ARG A 241 4.89 -8.47 13.08
N MET A 242 5.80 -8.06 12.19
CA MET A 242 5.48 -7.83 10.79
C MET A 242 5.00 -9.11 10.09
N PHE A 243 5.73 -10.24 10.22
CA PHE A 243 5.32 -11.55 9.70
C PHE A 243 3.96 -12.00 10.26
N ILE A 244 3.82 -11.94 11.60
CA ILE A 244 2.57 -12.36 12.26
C ILE A 244 1.41 -11.48 11.82
N SER A 245 1.62 -10.17 11.73
CA SER A 245 0.58 -9.22 11.31
C SER A 245 0.08 -9.50 9.92
N TYR A 246 0.99 -9.71 8.95
CA TYR A 246 0.60 -10.02 7.56
C TYR A 246 -0.27 -11.29 7.50
N LEU A 247 0.20 -12.39 8.12
CA LEU A 247 -0.53 -13.66 8.09
C LEU A 247 -1.85 -13.58 8.86
N LEU A 248 -1.82 -13.02 10.07
CA LEU A 248 -3.00 -12.96 10.92
C LEU A 248 -4.09 -12.07 10.34
N THR A 249 -3.73 -10.88 9.85
CA THR A 249 -4.73 -9.98 9.23
C THR A 249 -5.21 -10.50 7.89
N GLY A 250 -4.37 -11.23 7.15
CA GLY A 250 -4.76 -11.92 5.92
C GLY A 250 -5.82 -13.00 6.16
N VAL A 251 -5.63 -13.87 7.16
CA VAL A 251 -6.65 -14.90 7.48
C VAL A 251 -7.93 -14.29 8.06
N CYS A 252 -7.82 -13.22 8.86
CA CYS A 252 -8.99 -12.47 9.34
C CYS A 252 -9.76 -11.81 8.18
N SER A 253 -9.04 -11.29 7.20
CA SER A 253 -9.59 -10.73 5.97
C SER A 253 -10.37 -11.78 5.18
N ALA A 254 -9.78 -12.96 4.95
CA ALA A 254 -10.46 -14.08 4.27
C ALA A 254 -11.71 -14.53 5.02
N ALA A 255 -11.64 -14.68 6.35
CA ALA A 255 -12.83 -15.04 7.14
C ALA A 255 -13.94 -13.99 7.07
N PHE A 256 -13.60 -12.70 7.05
CA PHE A 256 -14.58 -11.64 6.92
C PHE A 256 -15.23 -11.64 5.52
N SER A 257 -14.43 -11.90 4.48
CA SER A 257 -14.93 -12.09 3.11
C SER A 257 -15.90 -13.27 3.03
N LEU A 258 -15.52 -14.43 3.58
CA LEU A 258 -16.38 -15.61 3.65
C LEU A 258 -17.68 -15.36 4.42
N TYR A 259 -17.64 -14.54 5.46
CA TYR A 259 -18.83 -14.15 6.21
C TYR A 259 -19.79 -13.29 5.38
N MET A 260 -19.26 -12.34 4.60
CA MET A 260 -20.06 -11.38 3.86
C MET A 260 -20.47 -11.90 2.47
N HIS A 261 -19.57 -12.61 1.79
CA HIS A 261 -19.68 -12.98 0.37
C HIS A 261 -18.98 -14.32 0.09
N ALA A 262 -19.41 -15.41 0.74
CA ALA A 262 -18.74 -16.72 0.64
C ALA A 262 -18.65 -17.29 -0.79
N GLU A 263 -19.52 -16.86 -1.70
CA GLU A 263 -19.56 -17.31 -3.11
C GLU A 263 -18.66 -16.45 -4.03
N THR A 264 -17.98 -15.45 -3.48
CA THR A 264 -17.02 -14.66 -4.24
C THR A 264 -15.63 -15.29 -4.16
N ILE A 265 -14.94 -15.37 -5.29
CA ILE A 265 -13.55 -15.82 -5.31
C ILE A 265 -12.67 -14.68 -4.86
N SER A 266 -11.92 -14.89 -3.78
CA SER A 266 -11.00 -13.92 -3.20
C SER A 266 -9.56 -14.38 -3.37
N ALA A 267 -8.72 -13.48 -3.92
CA ALA A 267 -7.29 -13.70 -4.12
C ALA A 267 -6.54 -12.37 -4.15
N GLY A 268 -5.41 -12.31 -3.48
CA GLY A 268 -4.55 -11.13 -3.39
C GLY A 268 -4.03 -10.86 -2.00
N ALA A 269 -2.84 -10.27 -1.93
CA ALA A 269 -2.23 -9.81 -0.69
C ALA A 269 -2.98 -8.63 -0.04
N SER A 270 -3.94 -8.03 -0.77
CA SER A 270 -4.56 -6.76 -0.38
C SER A 270 -5.23 -6.79 0.99
N GLY A 271 -5.90 -7.88 1.35
CA GLY A 271 -6.50 -8.02 2.68
C GLY A 271 -5.48 -7.92 3.82
N ALA A 272 -4.36 -8.63 3.70
CA ALA A 272 -3.24 -8.53 4.64
C ALA A 272 -2.63 -7.12 4.64
N ILE A 273 -2.43 -6.52 3.47
CA ILE A 273 -1.88 -5.17 3.31
C ILE A 273 -2.79 -4.14 3.99
N PHE A 274 -4.11 -4.21 3.79
CA PHE A 274 -5.07 -3.36 4.51
C PHE A 274 -4.97 -3.55 6.03
N GLY A 275 -4.68 -4.78 6.48
CA GLY A 275 -4.37 -5.05 7.88
C GLY A 275 -3.14 -4.31 8.39
N LEU A 276 -2.07 -4.28 7.61
CA LEU A 276 -0.87 -3.49 7.94
C LEU A 276 -1.16 -1.99 7.99
N TYR A 277 -1.96 -1.46 7.06
CA TYR A 277 -2.44 -0.08 7.11
C TYR A 277 -3.30 0.19 8.35
N GLY A 278 -4.13 -0.78 8.77
CA GLY A 278 -4.90 -0.71 10.01
C GLY A 278 -4.01 -0.58 11.24
N ILE A 279 -2.97 -1.41 11.34
CA ILE A 279 -1.97 -1.32 12.42
C ILE A 279 -1.32 0.06 12.45
N PHE A 280 -0.84 0.53 11.29
CA PHE A 280 -0.16 1.82 11.21
C PHE A 280 -1.10 2.99 11.55
N LEU A 281 -2.37 2.91 11.16
CA LEU A 281 -3.39 3.87 11.55
C LEU A 281 -3.56 3.95 13.07
N ALA A 282 -3.53 2.82 13.79
CA ALA A 282 -3.57 2.82 15.24
C ALA A 282 -2.36 3.56 15.85
N PHE A 283 -1.14 3.33 15.33
CA PHE A 283 0.06 4.06 15.80
C PHE A 283 -0.03 5.56 15.55
N LEU A 284 -0.58 5.98 14.40
CA LEU A 284 -0.80 7.39 14.09
C LEU A 284 -1.82 8.04 15.02
N LEU A 285 -2.94 7.36 15.30
CA LEU A 285 -4.01 7.91 16.15
C LEU A 285 -3.59 7.97 17.63
N PHE A 286 -2.87 6.98 18.12
CA PHE A 286 -2.44 6.92 19.52
C PHE A 286 -1.06 7.54 19.81
N HIS A 287 -0.58 8.40 18.90
CA HIS A 287 0.54 9.31 19.12
C HIS A 287 1.94 8.68 19.30
N HIS A 288 2.18 7.53 18.67
CA HIS A 288 3.51 6.89 18.66
C HIS A 288 4.44 7.42 17.57
N ILE A 289 3.94 8.32 16.72
CA ILE A 289 4.70 8.96 15.64
C ILE A 289 4.82 10.47 15.94
N PRO A 290 5.98 11.09 15.68
CA PRO A 290 6.19 12.52 15.92
C PRO A 290 5.14 13.39 15.23
N ARG A 291 4.70 14.47 15.89
CA ARG A 291 3.60 15.35 15.41
C ARG A 291 3.86 15.93 14.02
N ALA A 292 5.11 16.22 13.69
CA ALA A 292 5.50 16.79 12.40
C ALA A 292 5.12 15.89 11.20
N GLN A 293 5.36 14.58 11.33
CA GLN A 293 5.10 13.60 10.27
C GLN A 293 3.67 13.03 10.31
N ARG A 294 3.07 12.96 11.52
CA ARG A 294 1.80 12.26 11.77
C ARG A 294 0.64 12.73 10.90
N LYS A 295 0.48 14.05 10.73
CA LYS A 295 -0.64 14.61 9.99
C LYS A 295 -0.60 14.24 8.50
N ALA A 296 0.58 14.30 7.88
CA ALA A 296 0.76 13.95 6.48
C ALA A 296 0.54 12.46 6.24
N LEU A 297 1.15 11.62 7.09
CA LEU A 297 0.98 10.17 7.00
C LEU A 297 -0.48 9.76 7.22
N LEU A 298 -1.17 10.39 8.20
CA LEU A 298 -2.58 10.13 8.43
C LEU A 298 -3.45 10.49 7.21
N ILE A 299 -3.24 11.66 6.62
CA ILE A 299 -3.96 12.08 5.41
C ILE A 299 -3.65 11.14 4.24
N SER A 300 -2.38 10.81 4.01
CA SER A 300 -1.96 9.90 2.94
C SER A 300 -2.64 8.54 3.07
N ILE A 301 -2.66 7.97 4.28
CA ILE A 301 -3.28 6.67 4.53
C ILE A 301 -4.80 6.73 4.38
N LEU A 302 -5.45 7.76 4.93
CA LEU A 302 -6.89 7.91 4.80
C LEU A 302 -7.32 8.09 3.34
N LEU A 303 -6.53 8.82 2.55
CA LEU A 303 -6.77 8.95 1.11
C LEU A 303 -6.55 7.62 0.39
N PHE A 304 -5.45 6.90 0.68
CA PHE A 304 -5.17 5.59 0.08
C PHE A 304 -6.26 4.58 0.42
N VAL A 305 -6.56 4.40 1.70
CA VAL A 305 -7.59 3.46 2.18
C VAL A 305 -8.97 3.87 1.63
N GLY A 306 -9.34 5.14 1.75
CA GLY A 306 -10.62 5.65 1.27
C GLY A 306 -10.80 5.48 -0.24
N TYR A 307 -9.76 5.81 -1.04
CA TYR A 307 -9.78 5.59 -2.48
C TYR A 307 -9.98 4.12 -2.85
N ASN A 308 -9.20 3.22 -2.21
CA ASN A 308 -9.28 1.78 -2.51
C ASN A 308 -10.62 1.18 -2.07
N LEU A 309 -11.20 1.61 -0.94
CA LEU A 309 -12.54 1.15 -0.52
C LEU A 309 -13.64 1.63 -1.45
N VAL A 310 -13.57 2.89 -1.92
CA VAL A 310 -14.52 3.42 -2.92
C VAL A 310 -14.34 2.72 -4.26
N TYR A 311 -13.09 2.53 -4.71
CA TYR A 311 -12.80 1.79 -5.94
C TYR A 311 -13.22 0.31 -5.83
N GLY A 312 -13.07 -0.29 -4.65
CA GLY A 312 -13.47 -1.65 -4.33
C GLY A 312 -14.99 -1.89 -4.34
N MET A 313 -15.82 -0.82 -4.45
CA MET A 313 -17.27 -0.99 -4.67
C MET A 313 -17.61 -1.42 -6.10
N LYS A 314 -16.62 -1.46 -7.00
CA LYS A 314 -16.81 -2.01 -8.35
C LYS A 314 -16.85 -3.54 -8.30
N ALA A 315 -17.63 -4.12 -9.23
CA ALA A 315 -17.70 -5.57 -9.38
C ALA A 315 -16.31 -6.18 -9.62
N GLY A 316 -16.05 -7.33 -9.01
CA GLY A 316 -14.78 -8.07 -9.14
C GLY A 316 -13.70 -7.70 -8.13
N ILE A 317 -13.97 -6.81 -7.16
CA ILE A 317 -13.06 -6.49 -6.05
C ILE A 317 -13.69 -6.92 -4.73
N ASP A 318 -12.98 -7.71 -3.95
CA ASP A 318 -13.40 -8.16 -2.64
C ASP A 318 -13.20 -7.08 -1.57
N ASN A 319 -14.14 -6.16 -1.51
CA ASN A 319 -14.10 -5.06 -0.54
C ASN A 319 -14.32 -5.53 0.91
N ALA A 320 -15.00 -6.65 1.11
CA ALA A 320 -15.16 -7.26 2.43
C ALA A 320 -13.80 -7.70 2.99
N ALA A 321 -12.97 -8.33 2.17
CA ALA A 321 -11.60 -8.67 2.55
C ALA A 321 -10.79 -7.43 2.99
N HIS A 322 -10.88 -6.33 2.26
CA HIS A 322 -10.21 -5.07 2.62
C HIS A 322 -10.66 -4.54 3.98
N ILE A 323 -11.97 -4.51 4.22
CA ILE A 323 -12.56 -4.06 5.50
C ILE A 323 -12.14 -4.99 6.63
N GLY A 324 -12.24 -6.30 6.44
CA GLY A 324 -11.85 -7.30 7.44
C GLY A 324 -10.38 -7.19 7.83
N GLY A 325 -9.50 -7.01 6.84
CA GLY A 325 -8.08 -6.76 7.05
C GLY A 325 -7.85 -5.47 7.86
N LEU A 326 -8.43 -4.35 7.41
CA LEU A 326 -8.26 -3.04 8.06
C LEU A 326 -8.72 -3.07 9.53
N LEU A 327 -9.88 -3.66 9.83
CA LEU A 327 -10.42 -3.73 11.18
C LEU A 327 -9.57 -4.64 12.09
N SER A 328 -9.24 -5.85 11.64
CA SER A 328 -8.40 -6.77 12.41
C SER A 328 -7.00 -6.19 12.66
N GLY A 329 -6.43 -5.55 11.65
CA GLY A 329 -5.16 -4.85 11.78
C GLY A 329 -5.22 -3.66 12.73
N PHE A 330 -6.27 -2.87 12.69
CA PHE A 330 -6.44 -1.74 13.61
C PHE A 330 -6.53 -2.21 15.07
N LEU A 331 -7.28 -3.28 15.34
CA LEU A 331 -7.35 -3.89 16.67
C LEU A 331 -5.99 -4.43 17.13
N LEU A 332 -5.26 -5.11 16.24
CA LEU A 332 -3.91 -5.59 16.51
C LEU A 332 -2.95 -4.43 16.78
N GLY A 333 -3.08 -3.34 16.02
CA GLY A 333 -2.31 -2.12 16.22
C GLY A 333 -2.55 -1.48 17.58
N ILE A 334 -3.79 -1.45 18.08
CA ILE A 334 -4.11 -0.98 19.43
C ILE A 334 -3.37 -1.84 20.47
N ILE A 335 -3.35 -3.16 20.30
CA ILE A 335 -2.64 -4.07 21.22
C ILE A 335 -1.15 -3.78 21.22
N TYR A 336 -0.55 -3.58 20.05
CA TYR A 336 0.87 -3.21 19.96
C TYR A 336 1.16 -1.86 20.60
N VAL A 337 0.32 -0.85 20.36
CA VAL A 337 0.42 0.46 21.01
C VAL A 337 0.37 0.34 22.54
N ILE A 338 -0.57 -0.46 23.07
CA ILE A 338 -0.66 -0.71 24.50
C ILE A 338 0.61 -1.41 24.99
N SER A 339 1.15 -2.38 24.24
CA SER A 339 2.37 -3.08 24.64
C SER A 339 3.57 -2.14 24.82
N TYR A 340 3.69 -1.11 23.98
CA TYR A 340 4.78 -0.12 24.05
C TYR A 340 4.71 0.81 25.27
N ARG A 341 3.60 0.84 26.02
CA ARG A 341 3.53 1.58 27.28
C ARG A 341 4.32 0.93 28.42
N PHE A 342 4.75 -0.32 28.23
CA PHE A 342 5.52 -1.05 29.24
C PHE A 342 7.01 -0.92 28.95
N GLU A 343 7.80 -0.60 29.97
CA GLU A 343 9.26 -0.42 29.83
C GLU A 343 10.00 -1.75 29.59
N LYS A 344 9.50 -2.84 30.22
CA LYS A 344 10.13 -4.16 30.13
C LYS A 344 9.82 -4.83 28.80
N LYS A 345 10.86 -5.16 28.01
CA LYS A 345 10.73 -5.85 26.72
C LYS A 345 9.97 -7.18 26.81
N ASP A 346 10.12 -7.92 27.91
CA ASP A 346 9.38 -9.17 28.13
C ASP A 346 7.88 -8.92 28.29
N ALA A 347 7.48 -7.86 29.01
CA ALA A 347 6.08 -7.47 29.13
C ALA A 347 5.50 -7.04 27.76
N GLN A 348 6.25 -6.25 26.99
CA GLN A 348 5.85 -5.88 25.62
C GLN A 348 5.62 -7.10 24.74
N ARG A 349 6.56 -8.08 24.80
CA ARG A 349 6.47 -9.33 24.05
C ARG A 349 5.27 -10.15 24.49
N THR A 350 5.07 -10.32 25.79
CA THR A 350 3.95 -11.10 26.34
C THR A 350 2.61 -10.51 25.94
N ILE A 351 2.39 -9.20 26.10
CA ILE A 351 1.15 -8.52 25.73
C ILE A 351 0.87 -8.69 24.24
N SER A 352 1.90 -8.55 23.39
CA SER A 352 1.74 -8.74 21.95
C SER A 352 1.31 -10.17 21.61
N ILE A 353 1.98 -11.18 22.18
CA ILE A 353 1.67 -12.59 21.95
C ILE A 353 0.23 -12.92 22.43
N VAL A 354 -0.14 -12.47 23.61
CA VAL A 354 -1.51 -12.69 24.15
C VAL A 354 -2.55 -12.03 23.22
N GLY A 355 -2.29 -10.83 22.75
CA GLY A 355 -3.18 -10.14 21.82
C GLY A 355 -3.26 -10.82 20.45
N GLU A 356 -2.12 -11.24 19.89
CA GLU A 356 -2.05 -12.01 18.63
C GLU A 356 -2.86 -13.32 18.75
N LEU A 357 -2.68 -14.06 19.84
CA LEU A 357 -3.45 -15.28 20.14
C LEU A 357 -4.94 -14.99 20.37
N GLY A 358 -5.27 -13.86 20.99
CA GLY A 358 -6.67 -13.43 21.18
C GLY A 358 -7.37 -13.16 19.84
N ILE A 359 -6.71 -12.42 18.91
CA ILE A 359 -7.26 -12.17 17.58
C ILE A 359 -7.35 -13.47 16.78
N PHE A 360 -6.33 -14.34 16.86
CA PHE A 360 -6.39 -15.66 16.23
C PHE A 360 -7.53 -16.52 16.79
N GLY A 361 -7.75 -16.47 18.10
CA GLY A 361 -8.88 -17.16 18.74
C GLY A 361 -10.24 -16.67 18.26
N ILE A 362 -10.41 -15.35 18.10
CA ILE A 362 -11.65 -14.77 17.53
C ILE A 362 -11.83 -15.22 16.08
N PHE A 363 -10.74 -15.17 15.26
CA PHE A 363 -10.78 -15.70 13.90
C PHE A 363 -11.20 -17.16 13.86
N LEU A 364 -10.54 -18.02 14.64
CA LEU A 364 -10.79 -19.45 14.67
C LEU A 364 -12.24 -19.75 15.10
N PHE A 365 -12.72 -19.09 16.15
CA PHE A 365 -14.10 -19.22 16.60
C PHE A 365 -15.10 -18.82 15.53
N SER A 366 -14.88 -17.66 14.86
CA SER A 366 -15.74 -17.19 13.78
C SER A 366 -15.72 -18.14 12.59
N PHE A 367 -14.54 -18.61 12.18
CA PHE A 367 -14.36 -19.54 11.07
C PHE A 367 -15.05 -20.90 11.34
N LEU A 368 -14.87 -21.45 12.54
CA LEU A 368 -15.57 -22.68 12.94
C LEU A 368 -17.09 -22.50 12.97
N GLY A 369 -17.57 -21.33 13.38
CA GLY A 369 -18.99 -20.97 13.31
C GLY A 369 -19.53 -20.97 11.88
N LEU A 370 -18.76 -20.45 10.91
CA LEU A 370 -19.11 -20.52 9.49
C LEU A 370 -19.16 -21.98 9.00
N CYS A 371 -18.19 -22.80 9.38
CA CYS A 371 -18.16 -24.22 9.02
C CYS A 371 -19.32 -25.07 9.58
N GLN A 372 -19.97 -24.61 10.64
CA GLN A 372 -21.15 -25.32 11.21
C GLN A 372 -22.45 -25.04 10.46
N ASN A 373 -22.54 -23.89 9.78
CA ASN A 373 -23.75 -23.41 9.11
C ASN A 373 -23.61 -23.40 7.58
N ILE A 374 -23.03 -24.46 7.03
CA ILE A 374 -22.75 -24.54 5.58
C ILE A 374 -24.02 -24.91 4.83
N PRO A 375 -24.41 -24.17 3.77
CA PRO A 375 -25.48 -24.54 2.86
C PRO A 375 -25.26 -25.94 2.24
N SER A 376 -26.30 -26.71 2.00
CA SER A 376 -26.21 -28.03 1.34
C SER A 376 -25.56 -27.92 -0.07
N THR A 377 -25.84 -26.83 -0.78
CA THR A 377 -25.30 -26.51 -2.09
C THR A 377 -23.78 -26.48 -2.11
N TYR A 378 -23.12 -26.05 -1.04
CA TYR A 378 -21.64 -26.03 -0.97
C TYR A 378 -21.05 -27.44 -0.97
N ARG A 379 -21.75 -28.41 -0.34
CA ARG A 379 -21.29 -29.80 -0.38
C ARG A 379 -21.49 -30.44 -1.77
N GLU A 380 -22.48 -29.98 -2.51
CA GLU A 380 -22.71 -30.41 -3.90
C GLU A 380 -21.61 -29.85 -4.81
N ILE A 381 -21.33 -28.52 -4.74
CA ILE A 381 -20.23 -27.89 -5.47
C ILE A 381 -18.89 -28.57 -5.13
N ARG A 382 -18.68 -28.94 -3.88
CA ARG A 382 -17.48 -29.66 -3.45
C ARG A 382 -17.34 -31.03 -4.15
N LYS A 383 -18.44 -31.81 -4.21
CA LYS A 383 -18.44 -33.10 -4.90
C LYS A 383 -18.17 -32.96 -6.41
N GLU A 384 -18.76 -31.96 -7.03
CA GLU A 384 -18.55 -31.64 -8.44
C GLU A 384 -17.10 -31.21 -8.72
N TRP A 385 -16.51 -30.43 -7.81
CA TRP A 385 -15.09 -30.08 -7.84
C TRP A 385 -14.21 -31.34 -7.76
N GLU A 386 -14.47 -32.22 -6.81
CA GLU A 386 -13.70 -33.46 -6.60
C GLU A 386 -13.89 -34.48 -7.73
N SER A 387 -15.04 -34.49 -8.38
CA SER A 387 -15.31 -35.35 -9.55
C SER A 387 -14.66 -34.86 -10.85
N GLY A 388 -14.12 -33.65 -10.87
CA GLY A 388 -13.60 -33.01 -12.08
C GLY A 388 -14.66 -32.44 -13.02
N ILE A 389 -15.92 -32.51 -12.69
CA ILE A 389 -17.05 -32.00 -13.52
C ILE A 389 -16.91 -30.50 -13.70
N VAL A 390 -16.61 -29.73 -12.62
CA VAL A 390 -16.42 -28.30 -12.69
C VAL A 390 -15.26 -27.95 -13.66
N GLU A 391 -14.21 -28.73 -13.66
CA GLU A 391 -13.07 -28.55 -14.56
C GLU A 391 -13.47 -28.81 -16.03
N ALA A 392 -14.15 -29.91 -16.27
CA ALA A 392 -14.61 -30.29 -17.61
C ALA A 392 -15.61 -29.24 -18.19
N TYR A 393 -16.50 -28.72 -17.32
CA TYR A 393 -17.44 -27.64 -17.71
C TYR A 393 -16.72 -26.34 -18.04
N LEU A 394 -15.79 -25.90 -17.19
CA LEU A 394 -15.04 -24.65 -17.39
C LEU A 394 -14.05 -24.73 -18.57
N ASN A 395 -13.61 -25.96 -18.96
CA ASN A 395 -12.78 -26.19 -20.13
C ASN A 395 -13.61 -26.33 -21.44
N GLY A 396 -14.96 -26.29 -21.35
CA GLY A 396 -15.84 -26.47 -22.51
C GLY A 396 -15.91 -27.92 -23.01
N GLU A 397 -15.50 -28.89 -22.21
CA GLU A 397 -15.57 -30.33 -22.52
C GLU A 397 -16.97 -30.90 -22.30
N LEU A 398 -17.82 -30.18 -21.54
CA LEU A 398 -19.22 -30.49 -21.30
C LEU A 398 -20.10 -29.37 -21.84
N GLU A 399 -20.99 -29.68 -22.78
CA GLU A 399 -22.00 -28.71 -23.26
C GLU A 399 -23.17 -28.64 -22.26
N GLU A 400 -23.78 -27.45 -22.09
CA GLU A 400 -25.06 -27.32 -21.40
C GLU A 400 -26.14 -28.13 -22.17
N GLU A 401 -26.76 -29.11 -21.51
CA GLU A 401 -27.95 -29.75 -22.07
C GLU A 401 -29.06 -28.69 -22.23
N ASN A 402 -29.33 -28.34 -23.47
CA ASN A 402 -30.33 -27.38 -23.84
C ASN A 402 -31.70 -28.05 -23.67
N ASP A 403 -32.45 -27.73 -22.63
CA ASP A 403 -33.78 -28.31 -22.29
C ASP A 403 -34.90 -28.08 -23.33
N ASN A 404 -34.51 -27.62 -24.53
CA ASN A 404 -35.44 -27.29 -25.63
C ASN A 404 -35.47 -28.30 -26.79
N GLN A 405 -34.99 -29.55 -26.63
CA GLN A 405 -35.20 -30.59 -27.65
C GLN A 405 -36.30 -31.57 -27.23
N PRO A 406 -37.25 -31.90 -28.16
CA PRO A 406 -38.27 -32.88 -27.86
C PRO A 406 -37.67 -34.28 -27.70
N ALA A 407 -38.05 -34.98 -26.64
CA ALA A 407 -37.56 -36.29 -26.24
C ALA A 407 -37.59 -37.31 -27.40
N THR A 408 -36.39 -37.70 -27.91
CA THR A 408 -36.21 -38.93 -28.68
C THR A 408 -35.69 -40.02 -27.75
N ASN A 409 -36.48 -41.09 -27.60
CA ASN A 409 -36.20 -42.24 -26.75
C ASN A 409 -34.92 -42.96 -27.13
N THR A 410 -33.86 -42.73 -26.38
CA THR A 410 -32.73 -43.67 -26.26
C THR A 410 -32.22 -43.59 -24.82
N PRO A 411 -32.03 -44.70 -24.09
CA PRO A 411 -31.54 -44.62 -22.70
C PRO A 411 -30.04 -44.39 -22.68
N SER A 412 -29.60 -43.12 -22.59
CA SER A 412 -28.25 -42.77 -22.25
C SER A 412 -28.19 -42.54 -20.71
N LYS A 413 -27.22 -43.15 -20.07
CA LYS A 413 -26.88 -42.84 -18.66
C LYS A 413 -26.27 -41.45 -18.63
N SER A 414 -27.09 -40.42 -18.58
CA SER A 414 -26.67 -39.06 -18.31
C SER A 414 -27.01 -38.75 -16.86
N SER A 415 -26.00 -38.48 -16.08
CA SER A 415 -26.18 -37.85 -14.78
C SER A 415 -26.39 -36.35 -15.05
N THR A 416 -27.64 -35.94 -15.12
CA THR A 416 -28.06 -34.56 -15.23
C THR A 416 -27.59 -33.77 -14.01
N LEU A 417 -26.65 -32.85 -14.25
CA LEU A 417 -26.34 -31.77 -13.30
C LEU A 417 -27.52 -30.79 -13.30
N GLN A 418 -28.57 -31.12 -12.54
CA GLN A 418 -29.54 -30.11 -12.15
C GLN A 418 -28.93 -29.31 -11.00
N MET A 419 -28.45 -28.08 -11.29
CA MET A 419 -28.38 -27.12 -10.21
C MET A 419 -29.77 -27.05 -9.57
N PRO A 420 -29.88 -27.22 -8.23
CA PRO A 420 -31.18 -27.17 -7.60
C PRO A 420 -31.87 -25.86 -7.97
N PRO A 421 -33.17 -25.88 -8.33
CA PRO A 421 -33.87 -24.65 -8.67
C PRO A 421 -33.80 -23.72 -7.46
N TYR A 422 -33.10 -22.61 -7.61
CA TYR A 422 -33.11 -21.52 -6.65
C TYR A 422 -34.57 -21.06 -6.50
N THR A 423 -35.16 -21.24 -5.33
CA THR A 423 -36.45 -20.66 -4.98
C THR A 423 -36.22 -19.21 -4.56
N PRO A 424 -36.62 -18.21 -5.38
CA PRO A 424 -36.45 -16.82 -5.01
C PRO A 424 -37.28 -16.48 -3.77
N VAL A 425 -36.64 -15.93 -2.77
CA VAL A 425 -37.32 -15.34 -1.60
C VAL A 425 -37.74 -13.93 -1.98
N GLY A 426 -38.89 -13.77 -2.66
CA GLY A 426 -39.48 -12.47 -2.94
C GLY A 426 -40.01 -12.31 -4.37
N ASN A 427 -41.24 -11.87 -4.46
CA ASN A 427 -42.06 -11.88 -5.68
C ASN A 427 -41.80 -10.74 -6.71
N ASN A 428 -40.64 -10.05 -6.73
CA ASN A 428 -40.40 -8.92 -7.66
C ASN A 428 -38.95 -8.76 -8.14
N ASP A 429 -38.11 -9.78 -8.07
CA ASP A 429 -36.72 -9.63 -8.53
C ASP A 429 -36.62 -9.92 -10.04
N THR A 430 -36.26 -8.89 -10.81
CA THR A 430 -35.77 -9.06 -12.18
C THR A 430 -34.33 -9.57 -12.12
N TRP A 431 -34.02 -10.60 -12.90
CA TRP A 431 -32.69 -11.20 -12.99
C TRP A 431 -31.91 -10.60 -14.16
N LEU A 432 -30.65 -10.29 -13.93
CA LEU A 432 -29.69 -9.95 -14.97
C LEU A 432 -28.82 -11.16 -15.26
N SER A 433 -28.66 -11.50 -16.53
CA SER A 433 -27.72 -12.53 -16.95
C SER A 433 -26.36 -11.87 -17.22
N PHE A 434 -25.33 -12.40 -16.62
CA PHE A 434 -23.95 -12.10 -16.97
C PHE A 434 -23.45 -13.17 -17.94
N TYR A 435 -22.88 -12.72 -19.06
CA TYR A 435 -22.23 -13.58 -20.02
C TYR A 435 -20.77 -13.14 -20.18
N ASP A 436 -19.85 -14.04 -19.89
CA ASP A 436 -18.43 -13.84 -20.20
C ASP A 436 -18.09 -14.55 -21.51
N ALA A 437 -17.86 -13.76 -22.55
CA ALA A 437 -17.57 -14.27 -23.89
C ALA A 437 -16.20 -15.00 -23.98
N THR A 438 -15.30 -14.80 -23.01
CA THR A 438 -13.99 -15.47 -23.00
C THR A 438 -14.04 -16.86 -22.39
N THR A 439 -14.94 -17.08 -21.44
CA THR A 439 -15.11 -18.38 -20.76
C THR A 439 -16.40 -19.09 -21.13
N ASN A 440 -17.25 -18.48 -21.96
CA ASN A 440 -18.59 -18.96 -22.31
C ASN A 440 -19.48 -19.22 -21.07
N PHE A 441 -19.19 -18.54 -19.96
CA PHE A 441 -19.91 -18.69 -18.70
C PHE A 441 -21.07 -17.70 -18.65
N SER A 442 -22.29 -18.19 -18.34
CA SER A 442 -23.44 -17.33 -18.04
C SER A 442 -23.93 -17.63 -16.63
N CYS A 443 -24.11 -16.60 -15.83
CA CYS A 443 -24.84 -16.71 -14.56
C CYS A 443 -25.97 -15.68 -14.50
N GLN A 444 -27.05 -16.00 -13.82
CA GLN A 444 -28.12 -15.06 -13.52
C GLN A 444 -27.98 -14.58 -12.08
N TYR A 445 -28.11 -13.28 -11.86
CA TYR A 445 -28.06 -12.68 -10.53
C TYR A 445 -29.18 -11.62 -10.37
N PRO A 446 -29.69 -11.42 -9.16
CA PRO A 446 -30.74 -10.45 -8.88
C PRO A 446 -30.33 -9.01 -9.17
N THR A 447 -31.21 -8.21 -9.77
CA THR A 447 -30.93 -6.79 -10.10
C THR A 447 -30.67 -5.90 -8.86
N ASN A 448 -31.09 -6.33 -7.68
CA ASN A 448 -30.84 -5.62 -6.42
C ASN A 448 -29.40 -5.72 -5.91
N TRP A 449 -28.55 -6.53 -6.53
CA TRP A 449 -27.10 -6.60 -6.21
C TRP A 449 -26.29 -5.43 -6.77
N HIS A 450 -26.91 -4.54 -7.53
CA HIS A 450 -26.32 -3.31 -8.06
C HIS A 450 -26.59 -2.06 -7.20
N ARG A 451 -27.15 -2.20 -5.99
CA ARG A 451 -27.40 -1.06 -5.11
C ARG A 451 -26.53 -1.08 -3.86
#